data_5e5eff1c5608ba15ecaac787e13c4aa8
#
_entry.id   5e5eff1c5608ba15ecaac787e13c4aa8
#
_cell.length_a   1.000
_cell.length_b   1.000
_cell.length_c   1.000
_cell.angle_alpha   90.00
_cell.angle_beta   90.00
_cell.angle_gamma   90.00
#
_symmetry.space_group_name_H-M   'P 1'
#
loop_
_entity.id
_entity.type
_entity.pdbx_description
1 polymer ?
#
loop_
_entity_poly.entity_id
_entity_poly.type
_entity_poly.pdbx_seq_one_letter_code
_entity_poly.pdbx_strand_id
1 'polypeptide(L)'
;HVNNYIVIAPSEHKGKKYEWLNKNPIVTPSRELIQLINQRPASKSHYDGGQTYSTDKAATSELFEEIVNGLGETGGRNNALASFVGGLLYRNVEVETAYELGKLANDNTSKSLPPNEFERTFKSMVNKELRRRERAYKIGFRTKK
;
A
#
# COMPACT_ATOMS: atom_id res chain seq x y z
N HIS A 1 -9.79 0.42 6.65
CA HIS A 1 -9.26 0.84 7.95
C HIS A 1 -7.76 0.69 7.92
N VAL A 2 -7.04 1.80 8.00
CA VAL A 2 -5.60 1.79 8.22
C VAL A 2 -5.41 1.46 9.70
N ASN A 3 -4.86 0.30 10.01
CA ASN A 3 -4.50 -0.06 11.38
C ASN A 3 -3.28 0.76 11.80
N ASN A 4 -3.52 1.99 12.22
CA ASN A 4 -2.51 2.82 12.83
C ASN A 4 -2.48 2.48 14.32
N TYR A 5 -1.30 2.21 14.84
CA TYR A 5 -1.06 2.09 16.28
C TYR A 5 0.00 3.09 16.71
N ILE A 6 -0.10 3.53 17.93
CA ILE A 6 0.92 4.35 18.58
C ILE A 6 1.45 3.61 19.79
N VAL A 7 2.74 3.76 20.03
CA VAL A 7 3.39 3.19 21.21
C VAL A 7 3.33 4.26 22.30
N ILE A 8 2.77 3.90 23.45
CA ILE A 8 2.61 4.81 24.61
C ILE A 8 3.29 4.22 25.84
N ALA A 9 3.55 5.06 26.84
CA ALA A 9 4.00 4.58 28.14
C ALA A 9 2.95 3.65 28.79
N PRO A 10 3.39 2.57 29.45
CA PRO A 10 4.74 2.20 29.86
C PRO A 10 5.48 1.26 28.89
N SER A 11 5.21 1.29 27.60
CA SER A 11 5.82 0.39 26.62
C SER A 11 7.35 0.46 26.65
N GLU A 12 8.00 -0.61 26.21
CA GLU A 12 9.45 -0.67 26.08
C GLU A 12 9.83 -1.12 24.66
N HIS A 13 10.87 -0.52 24.10
CA HIS A 13 11.46 -0.92 22.81
C HIS A 13 12.98 -0.84 22.87
N LYS A 14 13.63 -1.97 22.57
CA LYS A 14 15.11 -2.09 22.57
C LYS A 14 15.76 -1.62 23.87
N GLY A 15 15.17 -1.98 25.02
CA GLY A 15 15.67 -1.62 26.35
C GLY A 15 15.43 -0.16 26.75
N LYS A 16 14.72 0.62 25.94
CA LYS A 16 14.33 1.99 26.28
C LYS A 16 12.84 2.06 26.59
N LYS A 17 12.50 2.61 27.76
CA LYS A 17 11.13 2.79 28.20
C LYS A 17 10.55 4.07 27.65
N TYR A 18 9.27 4.02 27.26
CA TYR A 18 8.48 5.19 26.93
C TYR A 18 7.88 5.75 28.23
N GLU A 19 8.09 7.01 28.48
CA GLU A 19 7.59 7.71 29.67
C GLU A 19 6.75 8.91 29.26
N TRP A 20 5.76 9.24 30.10
CA TRP A 20 4.99 10.46 29.90
C TRP A 20 5.83 11.69 30.27
N LEU A 21 6.01 12.61 29.33
CA LEU A 21 6.70 13.87 29.60
C LEU A 21 5.93 14.74 30.59
N ASN A 22 4.61 14.61 30.61
CA ASN A 22 3.75 15.30 31.56
C ASN A 22 2.47 14.47 31.80
N LYS A 23 1.71 14.84 32.80
CA LYS A 23 0.41 14.24 33.16
C LYS A 23 -0.75 15.21 32.91
N ASN A 24 -0.60 16.15 32.00
CA ASN A 24 -1.66 17.09 31.69
C ASN A 24 -2.90 16.35 31.16
N PRO A 25 -4.10 16.86 31.45
CA PRO A 25 -5.33 16.24 30.93
C PRO A 25 -5.37 16.32 29.40
N ILE A 26 -5.97 15.31 28.79
CA ILE A 26 -6.24 15.31 27.35
C ILE A 26 -7.32 16.36 27.08
N VAL A 27 -7.02 17.30 26.20
CA VAL A 27 -7.95 18.35 25.79
C VAL A 27 -8.51 18.08 24.41
N THR A 28 -9.70 18.61 24.14
CA THR A 28 -10.29 18.57 22.80
C THR A 28 -9.44 19.42 21.85
N PRO A 29 -9.00 18.91 20.72
CA PRO A 29 -8.21 19.67 19.76
C PRO A 29 -9.02 20.83 19.16
N SER A 30 -8.35 21.92 18.85
CA SER A 30 -8.98 23.05 18.15
C SER A 30 -9.39 22.67 16.73
N ARG A 31 -10.33 23.42 16.13
CA ARG A 31 -10.77 23.21 14.74
C ARG A 31 -9.60 23.36 13.77
N GLU A 32 -8.71 24.31 14.01
CA GLU A 32 -7.51 24.58 13.21
C GLU A 32 -6.55 23.40 13.23
N LEU A 33 -6.34 22.80 14.42
CA LEU A 33 -5.52 21.60 14.55
C LEU A 33 -6.13 20.41 13.82
N ILE A 34 -7.45 20.21 13.91
CA ILE A 34 -8.15 19.17 13.17
C ILE A 34 -8.01 19.39 11.66
N GLN A 35 -8.16 20.64 11.20
CA GLN A 35 -7.96 20.98 9.79
C GLN A 35 -6.51 20.71 9.35
N LEU A 36 -5.52 21.08 10.14
CA LEU A 36 -4.12 20.83 9.86
C LEU A 36 -3.80 19.33 9.78
N ILE A 37 -4.37 18.52 10.68
CA ILE A 37 -4.20 17.07 10.67
C ILE A 37 -4.88 16.45 9.44
N ASN A 38 -6.03 16.98 9.05
CA ASN A 38 -6.77 16.51 7.87
C ASN A 38 -6.23 17.08 6.56
N GLN A 39 -5.54 18.20 6.59
CA GLN A 39 -4.68 18.65 5.51
C GLN A 39 -3.44 17.74 5.49
N ARG A 40 -3.64 16.48 5.10
CA ARG A 40 -2.47 15.67 4.74
C ARG A 40 -1.75 16.44 3.65
N PRO A 41 -0.48 16.83 3.82
CA PRO A 41 0.33 17.14 2.67
C PRO A 41 0.18 15.91 1.80
N ALA A 42 -0.25 16.11 0.55
CA ALA A 42 -0.20 15.03 -0.41
C ALA A 42 1.21 14.45 -0.27
N SER A 43 1.32 13.31 0.40
CA SER A 43 2.56 12.58 0.32
C SER A 43 2.74 12.47 -1.17
N LYS A 44 3.85 12.98 -1.67
CA LYS A 44 4.34 12.66 -3.00
C LYS A 44 4.74 11.18 -2.97
N SER A 45 3.76 10.29 -2.73
CA SER A 45 3.82 9.03 -3.40
C SER A 45 3.76 9.42 -4.87
N HIS A 46 4.50 8.82 -5.73
CA HIS A 46 4.31 8.86 -7.18
C HIS A 46 2.89 8.39 -7.59
N TYR A 47 2.04 8.13 -6.65
CA TYR A 47 0.60 8.19 -6.68
C TYR A 47 0.23 9.64 -6.44
N ASP A 48 0.22 10.42 -7.50
CA ASP A 48 -0.52 11.68 -7.55
C ASP A 48 -2.02 11.33 -7.44
N GLY A 49 -2.44 11.05 -6.19
CA GLY A 49 -3.82 10.73 -5.82
C GLY A 49 -4.72 11.97 -5.84
N GLY A 50 -4.37 12.98 -6.59
CA GLY A 50 -5.07 14.26 -6.63
C GLY A 50 -6.14 14.38 -7.70
N GLN A 51 -6.49 13.32 -8.42
CA GLN A 51 -7.68 13.33 -9.26
C GLN A 51 -8.48 12.06 -9.03
N THR A 52 -9.65 12.22 -8.46
CA THR A 52 -10.76 11.27 -8.51
C THR A 52 -11.15 11.02 -9.96
N TYR A 53 -10.30 10.32 -10.70
CA TYR A 53 -10.75 9.70 -11.93
C TYR A 53 -11.42 8.39 -11.56
N SER A 54 -12.68 8.50 -11.26
CA SER A 54 -13.61 7.40 -11.10
C SER A 54 -13.90 6.76 -12.46
N THR A 55 -12.86 6.23 -13.12
CA THR A 55 -13.09 5.30 -14.22
C THR A 55 -12.01 4.24 -14.17
N ASP A 56 -12.44 2.97 -14.23
CA ASP A 56 -11.57 1.81 -14.36
C ASP A 56 -10.53 1.94 -15.51
N LYS A 57 -10.79 2.85 -16.45
CA LYS A 57 -9.89 3.19 -17.56
C LYS A 57 -8.60 3.87 -17.12
N ALA A 58 -8.64 4.82 -16.18
CA ALA A 58 -7.43 5.52 -15.73
C ALA A 58 -6.50 4.57 -14.98
N ALA A 59 -7.04 3.78 -14.04
CA ALA A 59 -6.29 2.81 -13.28
C ALA A 59 -5.69 1.67 -14.16
N THR A 60 -6.28 1.39 -15.30
CA THR A 60 -5.74 0.43 -16.27
C THR A 60 -4.62 1.05 -17.10
N SER A 61 -4.74 2.33 -17.47
CA SER A 61 -3.69 3.07 -18.17
C SER A 61 -2.41 3.13 -17.35
N GLU A 62 -2.52 3.41 -16.04
CA GLU A 62 -1.39 3.43 -15.12
C GLU A 62 -0.63 2.09 -15.08
N LEU A 63 -1.35 0.97 -15.10
CA LEU A 63 -0.72 -0.35 -15.15
C LEU A 63 0.11 -0.54 -16.44
N PHE A 64 -0.38 -0.07 -17.57
CA PHE A 64 0.39 -0.14 -18.81
C PHE A 64 1.59 0.80 -18.82
N GLU A 65 1.46 1.97 -18.22
CA GLU A 65 2.58 2.91 -18.07
C GLU A 65 3.68 2.34 -17.19
N GLU A 66 3.33 1.65 -16.10
CA GLU A 66 4.30 0.96 -15.23
C GLU A 66 5.05 -0.16 -15.95
N ILE A 67 4.40 -0.86 -16.89
CA ILE A 67 5.07 -1.85 -17.73
C ILE A 67 6.11 -1.19 -18.64
N VAL A 68 5.73 -0.09 -19.30
CA VAL A 68 6.57 0.56 -20.30
C VAL A 68 7.69 1.38 -19.66
N ASN A 69 7.38 2.14 -18.62
CA ASN A 69 8.29 3.11 -18.00
C ASN A 69 9.04 2.53 -16.79
N GLY A 70 8.67 1.31 -16.34
CA GLY A 70 9.22 0.68 -15.15
C GLY A 70 8.63 1.23 -13.83
N LEU A 71 9.17 0.72 -12.72
CA LEU A 71 8.66 0.94 -11.36
C LEU A 71 9.11 2.28 -10.72
N GLY A 72 9.66 3.19 -11.53
CA GLY A 72 10.11 4.49 -11.05
C GLY A 72 11.47 4.49 -10.35
N GLU A 73 11.71 5.49 -9.50
CA GLU A 73 13.03 5.77 -8.92
C GLU A 73 13.32 4.97 -7.65
N THR A 74 14.61 5.00 -7.26
CA THR A 74 15.11 4.34 -6.05
C THR A 74 14.36 4.83 -4.80
N GLY A 75 13.86 3.91 -3.98
CA GLY A 75 13.11 4.17 -2.75
C GLY A 75 11.60 3.96 -2.87
N GLY A 76 11.00 4.09 -4.07
CA GLY A 76 9.58 3.85 -4.32
C GLY A 76 9.24 2.52 -4.97
N ARG A 77 10.21 1.85 -5.58
CA ARG A 77 10.04 0.68 -6.45
C ARG A 77 9.29 -0.50 -5.81
N ASN A 78 9.58 -0.82 -4.55
CA ASN A 78 8.86 -1.87 -3.83
C ASN A 78 7.37 -1.56 -3.68
N ASN A 79 7.03 -0.29 -3.43
CA ASN A 79 5.64 0.15 -3.32
C ASN A 79 4.96 0.17 -4.69
N ALA A 80 5.67 0.61 -5.74
CA ALA A 80 5.19 0.57 -7.12
C ALA A 80 4.91 -0.87 -7.55
N LEU A 81 5.87 -1.80 -7.36
CA LEU A 81 5.67 -3.22 -7.62
C LEU A 81 4.48 -3.79 -6.85
N ALA A 82 4.34 -3.47 -5.57
CA ALA A 82 3.23 -3.94 -4.76
C ALA A 82 1.88 -3.41 -5.28
N SER A 83 1.80 -2.13 -5.66
CA SER A 83 0.61 -1.53 -6.27
C SER A 83 0.27 -2.18 -7.61
N PHE A 84 1.27 -2.33 -8.46
CA PHE A 84 1.14 -2.92 -9.79
C PHE A 84 0.62 -4.36 -9.71
N VAL A 85 1.33 -5.24 -9.01
CA VAL A 85 0.94 -6.64 -8.83
C VAL A 85 -0.42 -6.74 -8.14
N GLY A 86 -0.65 -5.94 -7.10
CA GLY A 86 -1.94 -5.89 -6.41
C GLY A 86 -3.09 -5.47 -7.33
N GLY A 87 -2.85 -4.50 -8.21
CA GLY A 87 -3.81 -4.04 -9.22
C GLY A 87 -4.15 -5.12 -10.26
N LEU A 88 -3.16 -5.89 -10.70
CA LEU A 88 -3.36 -7.01 -11.63
C LEU A 88 -4.17 -8.14 -10.97
N LEU A 89 -3.76 -8.58 -9.79
CA LEU A 89 -4.43 -9.66 -9.05
C LEU A 89 -5.87 -9.28 -8.65
N TYR A 90 -6.12 -8.02 -8.30
CA TYR A 90 -7.46 -7.52 -8.02
C TYR A 90 -8.39 -7.62 -9.24
N ARG A 91 -7.85 -7.48 -10.45
CA ARG A 91 -8.56 -7.64 -11.74
C ARG A 91 -8.63 -9.08 -12.21
N ASN A 92 -8.29 -10.04 -11.34
CA ASN A 92 -8.28 -11.48 -11.63
C ASN A 92 -7.30 -11.87 -12.74
N VAL A 93 -6.20 -11.12 -12.90
CA VAL A 93 -5.08 -11.61 -13.72
C VAL A 93 -4.46 -12.81 -13.00
N GLU A 94 -4.15 -13.86 -13.76
CA GLU A 94 -3.51 -15.07 -13.23
C GLU A 94 -2.17 -14.76 -12.58
N VAL A 95 -1.82 -15.52 -11.55
CA VAL A 95 -0.61 -15.25 -10.72
C VAL A 95 0.65 -15.30 -11.58
N GLU A 96 0.75 -16.28 -12.47
CA GLU A 96 1.87 -16.44 -13.39
C GLU A 96 1.99 -15.25 -14.34
N THR A 97 0.88 -14.82 -14.94
CA THR A 97 0.85 -13.65 -15.82
C THR A 97 1.22 -12.37 -15.06
N ALA A 98 0.71 -12.20 -13.83
CA ALA A 98 1.05 -11.06 -13.00
C ALA A 98 2.54 -11.07 -12.60
N TYR A 99 3.14 -12.25 -12.43
CA TYR A 99 4.56 -12.41 -12.18
C TYR A 99 5.41 -11.94 -13.37
N GLU A 100 5.09 -12.42 -14.57
CA GLU A 100 5.83 -12.06 -15.79
C GLU A 100 5.70 -10.55 -16.11
N LEU A 101 4.50 -9.98 -15.96
CA LEU A 101 4.29 -8.55 -16.14
C LEU A 101 5.05 -7.73 -15.08
N GLY A 102 5.05 -8.17 -13.83
CA GLY A 102 5.82 -7.54 -12.75
C GLY A 102 7.31 -7.58 -13.01
N LYS A 103 7.80 -8.71 -13.52
CA LYS A 103 9.20 -8.88 -13.93
C LYS A 103 9.56 -7.95 -15.08
N LEU A 104 8.71 -7.88 -16.11
CA LEU A 104 8.92 -6.97 -17.24
C LEU A 104 8.97 -5.51 -16.79
N ALA A 105 8.06 -5.07 -15.92
CA ALA A 105 8.07 -3.72 -15.35
C ALA A 105 9.35 -3.46 -14.53
N ASN A 106 9.83 -4.46 -13.78
CA ASN A 106 11.08 -4.37 -13.04
C ASN A 106 12.29 -4.28 -13.97
N ASP A 107 12.33 -5.06 -15.05
CA ASP A 107 13.41 -5.07 -16.02
C ASP A 107 13.48 -3.75 -16.82
N ASN A 108 12.35 -3.11 -17.06
CA ASN A 108 12.26 -1.77 -17.68
C ASN A 108 12.63 -0.64 -16.72
N THR A 109 12.87 -0.94 -15.45
CA THR A 109 13.27 0.05 -14.45
C THR A 109 14.79 0.31 -14.54
N SER A 110 15.21 1.56 -14.61
CA SER A 110 16.63 1.95 -14.76
C SER A 110 17.56 1.35 -13.69
N LYS A 111 17.04 1.15 -12.48
CA LYS A 111 17.67 0.42 -11.38
C LYS A 111 16.67 -0.59 -10.86
N SER A 112 16.58 -1.74 -11.49
CA SER A 112 15.66 -2.80 -11.12
C SER A 112 15.83 -3.26 -9.66
N LEU A 113 14.75 -3.78 -9.08
CA LEU A 113 14.81 -4.43 -7.77
C LEU A 113 15.66 -5.70 -7.85
N PRO A 114 16.47 -5.97 -6.83
CA PRO A 114 17.16 -7.26 -6.71
C PRO A 114 16.14 -8.42 -6.69
N PRO A 115 16.49 -9.60 -7.24
CA PRO A 115 15.58 -10.73 -7.31
C PRO A 115 14.92 -11.09 -5.97
N ASN A 116 15.68 -11.08 -4.88
CA ASN A 116 15.16 -11.40 -3.55
C ASN A 116 14.10 -10.40 -3.05
N GLU A 117 14.27 -9.10 -3.37
CA GLU A 117 13.30 -8.07 -3.00
C GLU A 117 12.04 -8.17 -3.85
N PHE A 118 12.21 -8.39 -5.15
CA PHE A 118 11.10 -8.63 -6.08
C PHE A 118 10.24 -9.80 -5.61
N GLU A 119 10.86 -10.97 -5.40
CA GLU A 119 10.17 -12.19 -4.95
C GLU A 119 9.42 -11.99 -3.64
N ARG A 120 10.05 -11.34 -2.66
CA ARG A 120 9.43 -11.07 -1.37
C ARG A 120 8.19 -10.19 -1.52
N THR A 121 8.29 -9.13 -2.31
CA THR A 121 7.20 -8.20 -2.55
C THR A 121 6.07 -8.88 -3.31
N PHE A 122 6.38 -9.61 -4.37
CA PHE A 122 5.41 -10.37 -5.15
C PHE A 122 4.64 -11.38 -4.29
N LYS A 123 5.33 -12.25 -3.56
CA LYS A 123 4.72 -13.24 -2.65
C LYS A 123 3.84 -12.60 -1.59
N SER A 124 4.25 -11.44 -1.06
CA SER A 124 3.45 -10.68 -0.11
C SER A 124 2.11 -10.25 -0.70
N MET A 125 2.10 -9.79 -1.97
CA MET A 125 0.88 -9.37 -2.65
C MET A 125 -0.03 -10.52 -3.01
N VAL A 126 0.51 -11.65 -3.47
CA VAL A 126 -0.26 -12.88 -3.70
C VAL A 126 -0.96 -13.34 -2.43
N ASN A 127 -0.21 -13.41 -1.32
CA ASN A 127 -0.78 -13.80 -0.03
C ASN A 127 -1.87 -12.83 0.47
N LYS A 128 -1.69 -11.53 0.24
CA LYS A 128 -2.69 -10.51 0.59
C LYS A 128 -3.98 -10.70 -0.21
N GLU A 129 -3.86 -10.98 -1.50
CA GLU A 129 -5.01 -11.22 -2.38
C GLU A 129 -5.74 -12.52 -2.02
N LEU A 130 -5.02 -13.61 -1.75
CA LEU A 130 -5.63 -14.88 -1.29
C LEU A 130 -6.47 -14.65 -0.02
N ARG A 131 -5.92 -13.95 0.97
CA ARG A 131 -6.66 -13.61 2.20
C ARG A 131 -7.89 -12.73 1.92
N ARG A 132 -7.83 -11.83 0.94
CA ARG A 132 -8.96 -11.01 0.52
C ARG A 132 -10.07 -11.86 -0.08
N ARG A 133 -9.72 -12.77 -0.98
CA ARG A 133 -10.66 -13.70 -1.61
C ARG A 133 -11.32 -14.64 -0.59
N GLU A 134 -10.55 -15.20 0.34
CA GLU A 134 -11.08 -16.04 1.42
C GLU A 134 -12.08 -15.30 2.31
N ARG A 135 -11.81 -14.03 2.64
CA ARG A 135 -12.74 -13.20 3.42
C ARG A 135 -14.04 -12.94 2.65
N ALA A 136 -13.93 -12.58 1.38
CA ALA A 136 -15.09 -12.35 0.52
C ALA A 136 -15.96 -13.60 0.41
N TYR A 137 -15.35 -14.76 0.25
CA TYR A 137 -16.03 -16.05 0.22
C TYR A 137 -16.80 -16.32 1.53
N LYS A 138 -16.15 -16.15 2.69
CA LYS A 138 -16.78 -16.33 4.01
C LYS A 138 -17.95 -15.38 4.24
N ILE A 139 -17.86 -14.14 3.77
CA ILE A 139 -18.95 -13.16 3.90
C ILE A 139 -20.12 -13.53 2.97
N GLY A 140 -19.85 -13.95 1.74
CA GLY A 140 -20.87 -14.37 0.78
C GLY A 140 -21.69 -15.59 1.23
N PHE A 141 -21.13 -16.46 2.05
CA PHE A 141 -21.87 -17.57 2.66
C PHE A 141 -22.74 -17.17 3.85
N ARG A 142 -22.39 -16.08 4.55
CA ARG A 142 -23.19 -15.58 5.69
C ARG A 142 -24.47 -14.85 5.30
N THR A 143 -24.55 -14.33 4.10
CA THR A 143 -25.70 -13.54 3.61
C THR A 143 -26.74 -14.39 2.88
N LYS A 144 -26.55 -15.69 2.75
CA LYS A 144 -27.47 -16.63 2.09
C LYS A 144 -28.23 -17.56 3.05
N LYS A 145 -28.36 -17.17 4.34
CA LYS A 145 -29.21 -17.86 5.30
C LYS A 145 -30.37 -16.98 5.73
#